data_5f1373a8803c2b2ddd960c5dc0fc9f84
#
_entry.id   5f1373a8803c2b2ddd960c5dc0fc9f84
#
_cell.length_a   1.000
_cell.length_b   1.000
_cell.length_c   1.000
_cell.angle_alpha   90.00
_cell.angle_beta   90.00
_cell.angle_gamma   90.00
#
_symmetry.space_group_name_H-M   'P 1'
#
loop_
_entity.id
_entity.type
_entity.pdbx_description
1 polymer ?
#
loop_
_entity_poly.entity_id
_entity_poly.type
_entity_poly.pdbx_seq_one_letter_code
_entity_poly.pdbx_strand_id
1 'polypeptide(L)'
;MKFRSLLSTCCSSRSLNAMENSWHDRQDNEGFRVYSYNELKSATNGFSAANKVGEGGFGSVYKGRLRDGRKIAVKVLSVEVESMRGEREFIAELTSLSNIRHENLVVLKGFHVDGCQRYLVYDYMENNSLAHALQGVGENRMRLSWQARKDILIGVARGLAYLHEEVNPHIVHRDIKASNILLDHNFMPKLADFGLAKLFGENLSHVSTRVAGTIGYLAPEYAVSGHLTRKSDVYSFGVLLLEIVSGRATVDFDMDRGEHHLVQKVWDHYNTNELVKLIDPTLDTNIREEEAVQFMKIGLLCVQENTTKRPRMSVAVSMLMRETDVKDHKISQPGHIIDFMDIKMDKGTSST
;
A
#
# COMPACT_ATOMS: atom_id res chain seq x y z
N MET A 1 10.45 21.05 14.51
CA MET A 1 10.05 20.97 15.94
C MET A 1 8.62 21.50 16.24
N LYS A 2 7.96 22.26 15.36
CA LYS A 2 6.58 22.79 15.56
C LYS A 2 5.43 21.84 15.17
N PHE A 3 5.70 20.74 14.48
CA PHE A 3 4.68 19.78 13.99
C PHE A 3 4.06 18.90 15.09
N ARG A 4 4.82 18.54 16.13
CA ARG A 4 4.31 17.71 17.25
C ARG A 4 3.31 18.44 18.17
N SER A 5 3.35 19.77 18.24
CA SER A 5 2.48 20.56 19.08
C SER A 5 1.05 20.70 18.52
N LEU A 6 0.88 20.61 17.19
CA LEU A 6 -0.41 20.76 16.52
C LEU A 6 -1.26 19.47 16.54
N LEU A 7 -0.62 18.31 16.60
CA LEU A 7 -1.30 16.99 16.54
C LEU A 7 -1.94 16.57 17.86
N SER A 8 -1.55 17.15 19.00
CA SER A 8 -2.11 16.80 20.32
C SER A 8 -3.43 17.49 20.65
N THR A 9 -3.90 18.43 19.83
CA THR A 9 -5.07 19.28 20.11
C THR A 9 -6.20 19.11 19.08
N CYS A 10 -6.13 18.11 18.19
CA CYS A 10 -7.05 17.93 17.07
C CYS A 10 -8.39 17.28 17.44
N CYS A 11 -9.24 18.00 18.17
CA CYS A 11 -10.69 17.74 18.25
C CYS A 11 -11.54 18.99 18.14
N SER A 12 -11.04 20.09 17.62
CA SER A 12 -11.86 21.30 17.40
C SER A 12 -11.58 21.94 16.03
N SER A 13 -12.63 22.48 15.41
CA SER A 13 -12.59 23.29 14.17
C SER A 13 -11.53 24.41 14.22
N ARG A 14 -11.10 24.86 15.38
CA ARG A 14 -10.03 25.87 15.56
C ARG A 14 -8.64 25.37 15.18
N SER A 15 -8.35 24.08 15.33
CA SER A 15 -7.03 23.54 14.97
C SER A 15 -6.89 23.29 13.47
N LEU A 16 -7.99 23.02 12.75
CA LEU A 16 -8.00 22.88 11.30
C LEU A 16 -7.77 24.24 10.62
N ASN A 17 -8.43 25.30 11.09
CA ASN A 17 -8.19 26.67 10.60
C ASN A 17 -6.75 27.14 10.87
N ALA A 18 -6.14 26.71 11.98
CA ALA A 18 -4.74 26.99 12.27
C ALA A 18 -3.80 26.20 11.34
N MET A 19 -4.18 24.98 10.93
CA MET A 19 -3.47 24.22 9.90
C MET A 19 -3.60 24.89 8.53
N GLU A 20 -4.79 25.24 8.08
CA GLU A 20 -5.02 25.95 6.81
C GLU A 20 -4.20 27.24 6.73
N ASN A 21 -4.22 28.08 7.77
CA ASN A 21 -3.43 29.30 7.81
C ASN A 21 -1.91 29.04 7.80
N SER A 22 -1.45 27.99 8.45
CA SER A 22 -0.02 27.58 8.46
C SER A 22 0.43 27.04 7.10
N TRP A 23 -0.48 26.53 6.27
CA TRP A 23 -0.20 26.04 4.93
C TRP A 23 -0.31 27.12 3.87
N HIS A 24 -1.17 28.13 4.04
CA HIS A 24 -1.21 29.32 3.16
C HIS A 24 0.11 30.10 3.17
N ASP A 25 0.80 30.17 4.31
CA ASP A 25 2.12 30.80 4.42
C ASP A 25 3.28 30.01 3.75
N ARG A 26 3.02 28.76 3.28
CA ARG A 26 4.03 27.87 2.67
C ARG A 26 3.81 27.64 1.17
N GLN A 27 3.16 28.57 0.47
CA GLN A 27 2.81 28.44 -0.97
C GLN A 27 4.01 28.22 -1.92
N ASP A 28 5.26 28.16 -1.45
CA ASP A 28 6.46 28.14 -2.27
C ASP A 28 7.09 26.74 -2.49
N ASN A 29 6.49 25.66 -2.01
CA ASN A 29 7.05 24.32 -2.21
C ASN A 29 6.22 23.46 -3.18
N GLU A 30 6.66 23.45 -4.46
CA GLU A 30 6.42 22.38 -5.45
C GLU A 30 4.99 21.85 -5.65
N GLY A 31 3.99 22.76 -5.67
CA GLY A 31 2.67 22.39 -6.17
C GLY A 31 1.72 21.71 -5.17
N PHE A 32 2.06 21.64 -3.87
CA PHE A 32 1.12 21.26 -2.81
C PHE A 32 0.33 22.49 -2.37
N ARG A 33 -1.03 22.39 -2.39
CA ARG A 33 -1.89 23.54 -2.06
C ARG A 33 -3.23 23.14 -1.46
N VAL A 34 -3.93 24.12 -0.88
CA VAL A 34 -5.35 24.00 -0.51
C VAL A 34 -6.20 24.27 -1.75
N TYR A 35 -7.12 23.37 -2.05
CA TYR A 35 -8.08 23.49 -3.15
C TYR A 35 -9.40 24.08 -2.64
N SER A 36 -10.14 24.83 -3.47
CA SER A 36 -11.50 25.21 -3.13
C SER A 36 -12.50 24.09 -3.51
N TYR A 37 -13.61 24.00 -2.76
CA TYR A 37 -14.68 23.04 -3.10
C TYR A 37 -15.20 23.22 -4.53
N ASN A 38 -15.42 24.47 -4.94
CA ASN A 38 -15.93 24.77 -6.28
C ASN A 38 -14.97 24.32 -7.39
N GLU A 39 -13.65 24.42 -7.16
CA GLU A 39 -12.64 23.92 -8.09
C GLU A 39 -12.71 22.40 -8.22
N LEU A 40 -12.75 21.67 -7.09
CA LEU A 40 -12.85 20.20 -7.08
C LEU A 40 -14.18 19.73 -7.68
N LYS A 41 -15.30 20.38 -7.33
CA LYS A 41 -16.62 20.11 -7.89
C LYS A 41 -16.64 20.29 -9.41
N SER A 42 -16.07 21.40 -9.90
CA SER A 42 -15.97 21.65 -11.33
C SER A 42 -15.07 20.62 -12.03
N ALA A 43 -13.88 20.32 -11.46
CA ALA A 43 -12.94 19.37 -12.03
C ALA A 43 -13.50 17.95 -12.16
N THR A 44 -14.35 17.52 -11.21
CA THR A 44 -14.96 16.18 -11.16
C THR A 44 -16.36 16.11 -11.79
N ASN A 45 -16.82 17.19 -12.42
CA ASN A 45 -18.19 17.32 -12.94
C ASN A 45 -19.24 17.04 -11.85
N GLY A 46 -19.10 17.70 -10.71
CA GLY A 46 -20.01 17.58 -9.57
C GLY A 46 -19.88 16.23 -8.83
N PHE A 47 -18.71 15.61 -8.84
CA PHE A 47 -18.49 14.26 -8.30
C PHE A 47 -19.43 13.22 -8.94
N SER A 48 -19.61 13.33 -10.26
CA SER A 48 -20.52 12.46 -10.99
C SER A 48 -20.10 11.00 -10.93
N ALA A 49 -21.10 10.09 -10.95
CA ALA A 49 -20.87 8.65 -10.95
C ALA A 49 -19.98 8.20 -12.13
N ALA A 50 -20.08 8.87 -13.31
CA ALA A 50 -19.26 8.59 -14.48
C ALA A 50 -17.75 8.87 -14.26
N ASN A 51 -17.43 9.71 -13.29
CA ASN A 51 -16.06 10.04 -12.91
C ASN A 51 -15.56 9.26 -11.68
N LYS A 52 -16.40 8.45 -11.06
CA LYS A 52 -16.02 7.59 -9.95
C LYS A 52 -15.13 6.45 -10.46
N VAL A 53 -13.89 6.39 -9.95
CA VAL A 53 -12.88 5.40 -10.37
C VAL A 53 -12.53 4.40 -9.27
N GLY A 54 -12.99 4.64 -8.05
CA GLY A 54 -12.79 3.74 -6.92
C GLY A 54 -13.77 4.01 -5.79
N GLU A 55 -14.07 2.96 -5.03
CA GLU A 55 -14.89 3.01 -3.82
C GLU A 55 -14.40 1.94 -2.85
N GLY A 56 -14.37 2.24 -1.59
CA GLY A 56 -13.99 1.31 -0.55
C GLY A 56 -14.31 1.84 0.85
N GLY A 57 -13.91 1.11 1.87
CA GLY A 57 -14.09 1.52 3.27
C GLY A 57 -13.42 2.85 3.63
N PHE A 58 -12.57 3.36 2.75
CA PHE A 58 -11.83 4.62 2.89
C PHE A 58 -12.50 5.81 2.17
N GLY A 59 -13.64 5.61 1.50
CA GLY A 59 -14.37 6.65 0.76
C GLY A 59 -14.41 6.40 -0.74
N SER A 60 -14.75 7.44 -1.51
CA SER A 60 -14.89 7.38 -2.96
C SER A 60 -13.79 8.19 -3.65
N VAL A 61 -13.26 7.67 -4.77
CA VAL A 61 -12.24 8.36 -5.57
C VAL A 61 -12.83 8.74 -6.92
N TYR A 62 -12.65 10.02 -7.30
CA TYR A 62 -13.16 10.57 -8.56
C TYR A 62 -12.00 11.07 -9.41
N LYS A 63 -11.99 10.72 -10.70
CA LYS A 63 -11.12 11.38 -11.67
C LYS A 63 -11.63 12.80 -11.95
N GLY A 64 -10.70 13.71 -12.15
CA GLY A 64 -11.02 15.10 -12.46
C GLY A 64 -10.02 15.69 -13.45
N ARG A 65 -10.41 16.85 -14.03
CA ARG A 65 -9.54 17.67 -14.87
C ARG A 65 -9.61 19.11 -14.40
N LEU A 66 -8.46 19.63 -14.00
CA LEU A 66 -8.32 21.04 -13.63
C LEU A 66 -8.44 21.96 -14.86
N ARG A 67 -8.65 23.26 -14.64
CA ARG A 67 -8.75 24.26 -15.72
C ARG A 67 -7.50 24.37 -16.58
N ASP A 68 -6.32 24.07 -16.01
CA ASP A 68 -5.04 24.02 -16.70
C ASP A 68 -4.80 22.71 -17.49
N GLY A 69 -5.79 21.81 -17.53
CA GLY A 69 -5.76 20.56 -18.26
C GLY A 69 -5.17 19.38 -17.49
N ARG A 70 -4.57 19.60 -16.32
CA ARG A 70 -4.00 18.51 -15.50
C ARG A 70 -5.08 17.54 -15.03
N LYS A 71 -4.80 16.25 -15.14
CA LYS A 71 -5.65 15.17 -14.62
C LYS A 71 -5.34 14.94 -13.14
N ILE A 72 -6.37 14.86 -12.33
CA ILE A 72 -6.28 14.61 -10.88
C ILE A 72 -7.18 13.46 -10.46
N ALA A 73 -6.85 12.85 -9.32
CA ALA A 73 -7.74 11.98 -8.57
C ALA A 73 -8.12 12.68 -7.25
N VAL A 74 -9.41 12.72 -6.95
CA VAL A 74 -9.93 13.32 -5.72
C VAL A 74 -10.52 12.23 -4.86
N LYS A 75 -9.88 11.92 -3.73
CA LYS A 75 -10.37 10.98 -2.71
C LYS A 75 -11.23 11.76 -1.73
N VAL A 76 -12.49 11.36 -1.59
CA VAL A 76 -13.48 11.97 -0.70
C VAL A 76 -13.69 11.04 0.48
N LEU A 77 -13.36 11.52 1.68
CA LEU A 77 -13.50 10.80 2.95
C LEU A 77 -14.64 11.41 3.75
N SER A 78 -15.57 10.58 4.23
CA SER A 78 -16.63 11.00 5.13
C SER A 78 -16.16 10.86 6.59
N VAL A 79 -16.32 11.94 7.36
CA VAL A 79 -16.05 11.92 8.80
C VAL A 79 -17.34 11.58 9.52
N GLU A 80 -17.46 10.32 9.93
CA GLU A 80 -18.53 9.87 10.82
C GLU A 80 -18.20 10.28 12.24
N VAL A 81 -19.16 10.94 12.90
CA VAL A 81 -18.96 11.51 14.25
C VAL A 81 -18.60 10.43 15.28
N GLU A 82 -19.15 9.22 15.14
CA GLU A 82 -18.93 8.13 16.09
C GLU A 82 -17.57 7.45 15.90
N SER A 83 -17.10 7.26 14.67
CA SER A 83 -15.88 6.48 14.38
C SER A 83 -14.62 7.33 14.25
N MET A 84 -14.76 8.59 13.84
CA MET A 84 -13.65 9.49 13.48
C MET A 84 -12.64 8.86 12.50
N ARG A 85 -13.07 7.83 11.77
CA ARG A 85 -12.20 7.04 10.91
C ARG A 85 -11.68 7.86 9.75
N GLY A 86 -12.57 8.53 9.00
CA GLY A 86 -12.17 9.36 7.87
C GLY A 86 -11.21 10.48 8.26
N GLU A 87 -11.36 11.06 9.46
CA GLU A 87 -10.42 12.06 9.98
C GLU A 87 -9.04 11.48 10.24
N ARG A 88 -8.96 10.29 10.87
CA ARG A 88 -7.68 9.62 11.14
C ARG A 88 -6.95 9.26 9.85
N GLU A 89 -7.67 8.77 8.84
CA GLU A 89 -7.13 8.44 7.53
C GLU A 89 -6.63 9.69 6.80
N PHE A 90 -7.43 10.76 6.79
CA PHE A 90 -7.06 12.05 6.21
C PHE A 90 -5.74 12.58 6.81
N ILE A 91 -5.65 12.60 8.16
CA ILE A 91 -4.45 13.05 8.86
C ILE A 91 -3.25 12.14 8.55
N ALA A 92 -3.44 10.82 8.52
CA ALA A 92 -2.37 9.88 8.23
C ALA A 92 -1.80 10.09 6.82
N GLU A 93 -2.65 10.25 5.80
CA GLU A 93 -2.20 10.52 4.44
C GLU A 93 -1.52 11.88 4.31
N LEU A 94 -2.12 12.92 4.90
CA LEU A 94 -1.57 14.26 4.85
C LEU A 94 -0.18 14.34 5.50
N THR A 95 -0.02 13.74 6.69
CA THR A 95 1.25 13.78 7.43
C THR A 95 2.33 12.89 6.79
N SER A 96 1.93 11.81 6.14
CA SER A 96 2.88 10.90 5.50
C SER A 96 3.37 11.42 4.15
N LEU A 97 2.51 12.07 3.34
CA LEU A 97 2.80 12.36 1.94
C LEU A 97 3.12 13.83 1.65
N SER A 98 2.79 14.77 2.55
CA SER A 98 2.93 16.21 2.24
C SER A 98 4.37 16.64 1.95
N ASN A 99 5.37 16.01 2.58
CA ASN A 99 6.77 16.43 2.53
C ASN A 99 7.70 15.39 1.89
N ILE A 100 7.17 14.32 1.29
CA ILE A 100 7.99 13.30 0.65
C ILE A 100 7.69 13.23 -0.85
N ARG A 101 8.71 12.89 -1.63
CA ARG A 101 8.61 12.66 -3.07
C ARG A 101 9.50 11.50 -3.45
N HIS A 102 8.96 10.55 -4.15
CA HIS A 102 9.71 9.42 -4.69
C HIS A 102 9.01 8.91 -5.96
N GLU A 103 9.75 8.45 -6.94
CA GLU A 103 9.22 8.00 -8.23
C GLU A 103 8.18 6.86 -8.12
N ASN A 104 8.27 6.04 -7.06
CA ASN A 104 7.36 4.91 -6.83
C ASN A 104 6.32 5.17 -5.72
N LEU A 105 6.07 6.42 -5.37
CA LEU A 105 4.98 6.82 -4.48
C LEU A 105 3.99 7.73 -5.21
N VAL A 106 2.72 7.67 -4.80
CA VAL A 106 1.72 8.65 -5.27
C VAL A 106 2.10 10.04 -4.77
N VAL A 107 1.79 11.05 -5.57
CA VAL A 107 2.05 12.44 -5.22
C VAL A 107 0.76 13.09 -4.72
N LEU A 108 0.75 13.48 -3.45
CA LEU A 108 -0.31 14.30 -2.87
C LEU A 108 -0.12 15.75 -3.32
N LYS A 109 -1.10 16.28 -4.07
CA LYS A 109 -1.10 17.66 -4.61
C LYS A 109 -1.73 18.67 -3.66
N GLY A 110 -2.51 18.20 -2.70
CA GLY A 110 -3.16 19.07 -1.72
C GLY A 110 -4.44 18.47 -1.18
N PHE A 111 -5.22 19.30 -0.56
CA PHE A 111 -6.43 18.90 0.15
C PHE A 111 -7.51 20.00 0.15
N HIS A 112 -8.72 19.60 0.58
CA HIS A 112 -9.79 20.50 0.97
C HIS A 112 -10.54 19.93 2.16
N VAL A 113 -11.07 20.81 3.02
CA VAL A 113 -11.89 20.46 4.18
C VAL A 113 -13.22 21.21 4.08
N ASP A 114 -14.32 20.47 4.15
CA ASP A 114 -15.67 21.07 4.13
C ASP A 114 -16.61 20.30 5.06
N GLY A 115 -16.99 20.92 6.16
CA GLY A 115 -17.86 20.30 7.16
C GLY A 115 -17.37 18.93 7.61
N CYS A 116 -18.18 17.90 7.35
CA CYS A 116 -17.86 16.49 7.66
C CYS A 116 -17.14 15.77 6.52
N GLN A 117 -16.67 16.45 5.49
CA GLN A 117 -15.97 15.84 4.37
C GLN A 117 -14.52 16.30 4.30
N ARG A 118 -13.66 15.36 3.91
CA ARG A 118 -12.22 15.58 3.69
C ARG A 118 -11.89 15.16 2.28
N TYR A 119 -11.15 15.99 1.58
CA TYR A 119 -10.76 15.76 0.20
C TYR A 119 -9.25 15.74 0.10
N LEU A 120 -8.70 14.69 -0.49
CA LEU A 120 -7.28 14.59 -0.83
C LEU A 120 -7.14 14.57 -2.34
N VAL A 121 -6.19 15.34 -2.87
CA VAL A 121 -5.98 15.53 -4.31
C VAL A 121 -4.64 14.95 -4.71
N TYR A 122 -4.65 14.02 -5.67
CA TYR A 122 -3.47 13.32 -6.19
C TYR A 122 -3.32 13.52 -7.69
N ASP A 123 -2.15 13.20 -8.23
CA ASP A 123 -2.01 12.93 -9.66
C ASP A 123 -2.87 11.72 -10.05
N TYR A 124 -3.53 11.78 -11.21
CA TYR A 124 -4.35 10.68 -11.69
C TYR A 124 -3.48 9.56 -12.29
N MET A 125 -3.77 8.32 -11.93
CA MET A 125 -3.09 7.13 -12.45
C MET A 125 -3.95 6.47 -13.53
N GLU A 126 -3.45 6.45 -14.77
CA GLU A 126 -4.24 6.09 -15.93
C GLU A 126 -4.52 4.58 -16.05
N ASN A 127 -3.60 3.75 -15.54
CA ASN A 127 -3.65 2.30 -15.71
C ASN A 127 -4.21 1.55 -14.50
N ASN A 128 -4.99 2.28 -13.65
CA ASN A 128 -5.68 1.68 -12.49
C ASN A 128 -4.71 1.02 -11.50
N SER A 129 -5.17 0.04 -10.74
CA SER A 129 -4.35 -0.72 -9.78
C SER A 129 -3.78 -1.99 -10.38
N LEU A 130 -2.70 -2.49 -9.77
CA LEU A 130 -2.11 -3.77 -10.10
C LEU A 130 -3.09 -4.94 -9.91
N ALA A 131 -3.96 -4.87 -8.89
CA ALA A 131 -5.02 -5.86 -8.70
C ALA A 131 -5.94 -5.93 -9.93
N HIS A 132 -6.33 -4.78 -10.49
CA HIS A 132 -7.13 -4.74 -11.71
C HIS A 132 -6.39 -5.38 -12.89
N ALA A 133 -5.08 -5.14 -13.02
CA ALA A 133 -4.26 -5.73 -14.08
C ALA A 133 -4.07 -7.24 -13.93
N LEU A 134 -3.92 -7.76 -12.70
CA LEU A 134 -3.71 -9.19 -12.45
C LEU A 134 -5.00 -10.01 -12.48
N GLN A 135 -6.11 -9.47 -11.95
CA GLN A 135 -7.36 -10.20 -11.69
C GLN A 135 -8.49 -9.80 -12.64
N GLY A 136 -8.25 -8.88 -13.58
CA GLY A 136 -9.26 -8.44 -14.55
C GLY A 136 -9.86 -9.63 -15.32
N VAL A 137 -11.20 -9.64 -15.51
CA VAL A 137 -11.92 -10.71 -16.20
C VAL A 137 -12.11 -10.33 -17.67
N GLY A 138 -11.92 -11.30 -18.58
CA GLY A 138 -12.19 -11.14 -20.02
C GLY A 138 -11.15 -10.31 -20.77
N GLU A 139 -11.59 -9.60 -21.83
CA GLU A 139 -10.73 -8.81 -22.73
C GLU A 139 -10.05 -7.62 -22.04
N ASN A 140 -10.53 -7.21 -20.86
CA ASN A 140 -9.97 -6.12 -20.06
C ASN A 140 -8.82 -6.56 -19.14
N ARG A 141 -8.46 -7.85 -19.10
CA ARG A 141 -7.30 -8.31 -18.36
C ARG A 141 -6.02 -7.85 -19.04
N MET A 142 -5.30 -6.94 -18.42
CA MET A 142 -4.01 -6.49 -18.91
C MET A 142 -2.99 -7.62 -18.72
N ARG A 143 -2.47 -8.16 -19.82
CA ARG A 143 -1.41 -9.18 -19.75
C ARG A 143 -0.08 -8.50 -19.43
N LEU A 144 0.25 -8.40 -18.16
CA LEU A 144 1.56 -7.92 -17.74
C LEU A 144 2.62 -8.97 -18.12
N SER A 145 3.57 -8.57 -18.97
CA SER A 145 4.74 -9.39 -19.29
C SER A 145 5.59 -9.65 -18.04
N TRP A 146 6.45 -10.66 -18.08
CA TRP A 146 7.40 -10.91 -16.97
C TRP A 146 8.27 -9.68 -16.68
N GLN A 147 8.73 -8.96 -17.70
CA GLN A 147 9.52 -7.74 -17.50
C GLN A 147 8.72 -6.67 -16.75
N ALA A 148 7.47 -6.42 -17.15
CA ALA A 148 6.61 -5.46 -16.45
C ALA A 148 6.38 -5.84 -14.99
N ARG A 149 6.18 -7.15 -14.69
CA ARG A 149 6.04 -7.63 -13.29
C ARG A 149 7.30 -7.40 -12.46
N LYS A 150 8.49 -7.62 -13.06
CA LYS A 150 9.76 -7.31 -12.40
C LYS A 150 9.92 -5.83 -12.10
N ASP A 151 9.65 -4.98 -13.09
CA ASP A 151 9.77 -3.53 -12.96
C ASP A 151 8.82 -3.00 -11.88
N ILE A 152 7.60 -3.55 -11.81
CA ILE A 152 6.64 -3.24 -10.75
C ILE A 152 7.18 -3.66 -9.38
N LEU A 153 7.68 -4.89 -9.24
CA LEU A 153 8.23 -5.39 -7.97
C LEU A 153 9.41 -4.57 -7.48
N ILE A 154 10.35 -4.25 -8.38
CA ILE A 154 11.52 -3.43 -8.07
C ILE A 154 11.07 -2.02 -7.65
N GLY A 155 10.14 -1.41 -8.38
CA GLY A 155 9.64 -0.08 -8.06
C GLY A 155 8.94 -0.03 -6.70
N VAL A 156 8.07 -1.00 -6.38
CA VAL A 156 7.43 -1.11 -5.05
C VAL A 156 8.48 -1.27 -3.95
N ALA A 157 9.48 -2.14 -4.16
CA ALA A 157 10.56 -2.35 -3.20
C ALA A 157 11.37 -1.07 -2.95
N ARG A 158 11.67 -0.29 -4.00
CA ARG A 158 12.35 1.02 -3.89
C ARG A 158 11.51 2.03 -3.11
N GLY A 159 10.21 2.13 -3.41
CA GLY A 159 9.29 2.98 -2.65
C GLY A 159 9.27 2.63 -1.17
N LEU A 160 9.25 1.34 -0.82
CA LEU A 160 9.30 0.88 0.58
C LEU A 160 10.66 1.12 1.22
N ALA A 161 11.77 0.91 0.51
CA ALA A 161 13.12 1.21 1.03
C ALA A 161 13.24 2.69 1.39
N TYR A 162 12.76 3.57 0.51
CA TYR A 162 12.71 5.02 0.77
C TYR A 162 11.92 5.35 2.03
N LEU A 163 10.69 4.81 2.19
CA LEU A 163 9.86 5.03 3.37
C LEU A 163 10.49 4.53 4.68
N HIS A 164 11.15 3.37 4.61
CA HIS A 164 11.67 2.68 5.79
C HIS A 164 13.06 3.18 6.23
N GLU A 165 13.87 3.70 5.29
CA GLU A 165 15.30 3.86 5.53
C GLU A 165 15.82 5.27 5.22
N GLU A 166 15.16 6.04 4.34
CA GLU A 166 15.65 7.35 3.91
C GLU A 166 14.90 8.53 4.50
N VAL A 167 13.56 8.41 4.70
CA VAL A 167 12.76 9.51 5.27
C VAL A 167 12.87 9.55 6.80
N ASN A 168 12.76 10.74 7.37
CA ASN A 168 12.74 10.95 8.82
C ASN A 168 11.57 11.86 9.20
N PRO A 169 10.64 11.41 10.07
CA PRO A 169 10.54 10.06 10.67
C PRO A 169 10.26 8.96 9.64
N HIS A 170 10.74 7.75 9.89
CA HIS A 170 10.44 6.60 9.02
C HIS A 170 8.93 6.35 8.95
N ILE A 171 8.47 5.80 7.83
CA ILE A 171 7.04 5.54 7.59
C ILE A 171 6.84 4.04 7.39
N VAL A 172 5.90 3.46 8.14
CA VAL A 172 5.38 2.10 7.92
C VAL A 172 3.98 2.23 7.30
N HIS A 173 3.78 1.61 6.15
CA HIS A 173 2.58 1.76 5.33
C HIS A 173 1.37 1.02 5.90
N ARG A 174 1.54 -0.23 6.34
CA ARG A 174 0.56 -1.13 6.98
C ARG A 174 -0.49 -1.76 6.07
N ASP A 175 -0.60 -1.35 4.80
CA ASP A 175 -1.57 -1.92 3.86
C ASP A 175 -0.97 -2.14 2.46
N ILE A 176 0.17 -2.84 2.41
CA ILE A 176 0.82 -3.23 1.15
C ILE A 176 0.03 -4.39 0.53
N LYS A 177 -0.55 -4.14 -0.66
CA LYS A 177 -1.34 -5.11 -1.43
C LYS A 177 -1.48 -4.67 -2.88
N ALA A 178 -1.89 -5.57 -3.77
CA ALA A 178 -1.99 -5.28 -5.20
C ALA A 178 -2.96 -4.14 -5.54
N SER A 179 -4.06 -3.95 -4.79
CA SER A 179 -5.01 -2.85 -5.04
C SER A 179 -4.46 -1.47 -4.64
N ASN A 180 -3.43 -1.40 -3.80
CA ASN A 180 -2.77 -0.17 -3.38
C ASN A 180 -1.51 0.14 -4.20
N ILE A 181 -1.19 -0.65 -5.21
CA ILE A 181 -0.17 -0.34 -6.21
C ILE A 181 -0.90 0.19 -7.45
N LEU A 182 -0.81 1.49 -7.68
CA LEU A 182 -1.37 2.13 -8.87
C LEU A 182 -0.33 2.17 -9.98
N LEU A 183 -0.79 2.18 -11.22
CA LEU A 183 0.06 2.21 -12.41
C LEU A 183 -0.18 3.53 -13.16
N ASP A 184 0.88 4.30 -13.37
CA ASP A 184 0.80 5.52 -14.17
C ASP A 184 0.70 5.22 -15.67
N HIS A 185 0.69 6.25 -16.52
CA HIS A 185 0.58 6.11 -17.98
C HIS A 185 1.70 5.28 -18.63
N ASN A 186 2.87 5.15 -17.97
CA ASN A 186 4.01 4.33 -18.41
C ASN A 186 4.09 2.98 -17.67
N PHE A 187 3.04 2.59 -16.96
CA PHE A 187 3.01 1.39 -16.09
C PHE A 187 4.02 1.41 -14.94
N MET A 188 4.54 2.59 -14.59
CA MET A 188 5.39 2.72 -13.40
C MET A 188 4.54 2.56 -12.14
N PRO A 189 4.97 1.70 -11.20
CA PRO A 189 4.20 1.47 -9.98
C PRO A 189 4.32 2.65 -9.03
N LYS A 190 3.18 3.01 -8.43
CA LYS A 190 3.04 4.04 -7.42
C LYS A 190 2.35 3.45 -6.20
N LEU A 191 3.06 3.33 -5.08
CA LEU A 191 2.47 2.93 -3.82
C LEU A 191 1.51 4.01 -3.34
N ALA A 192 0.27 3.62 -3.03
CA ALA A 192 -0.86 4.50 -2.73
C ALA A 192 -1.58 4.07 -1.45
N ASP A 193 -2.50 4.91 -0.99
CA ASP A 193 -3.36 4.71 0.19
C ASP A 193 -2.60 4.64 1.52
N PHE A 194 -2.14 5.80 1.96
CA PHE A 194 -1.43 5.99 3.22
C PHE A 194 -2.36 6.22 4.44
N GLY A 195 -3.67 5.95 4.29
CA GLY A 195 -4.66 6.17 5.34
C GLY A 195 -4.40 5.37 6.63
N LEU A 196 -3.65 4.28 6.55
CA LEU A 196 -3.22 3.48 7.69
C LEU A 196 -1.77 3.72 8.12
N ALA A 197 -1.02 4.56 7.41
CA ALA A 197 0.40 4.76 7.64
C ALA A 197 0.73 5.26 9.05
N LYS A 198 1.90 4.87 9.56
CA LYS A 198 2.41 5.30 10.86
C LYS A 198 3.82 5.82 10.76
N LEU A 199 4.04 6.97 11.41
CA LEU A 199 5.35 7.59 11.55
C LEU A 199 6.10 6.96 12.72
N PHE A 200 7.34 6.57 12.48
CA PHE A 200 8.25 5.99 13.45
C PHE A 200 9.38 6.96 13.76
N GLY A 201 9.48 7.40 15.01
CA GLY A 201 10.64 8.17 15.45
C GLY A 201 11.93 7.33 15.44
N GLU A 202 13.07 7.98 15.31
CA GLU A 202 14.41 7.36 15.16
C GLU A 202 14.72 6.27 16.19
N ASN A 203 14.24 6.41 17.42
CA ASN A 203 14.53 5.51 18.54
C ASN A 203 13.46 4.43 18.75
N LEU A 204 12.45 4.33 17.87
CA LEU A 204 11.38 3.35 18.03
C LEU A 204 11.65 2.12 17.17
N SER A 205 11.83 0.97 17.82
CA SER A 205 11.92 -0.32 17.14
C SER A 205 10.55 -0.84 16.71
N HIS A 206 9.50 -0.50 17.47
CA HIS A 206 8.11 -0.91 17.22
C HIS A 206 7.10 0.08 17.78
N VAL A 207 5.86 -0.05 17.34
CA VAL A 207 4.69 0.65 17.88
C VAL A 207 3.60 -0.36 18.15
N SER A 208 3.10 -0.43 19.41
CA SER A 208 1.91 -1.20 19.72
C SER A 208 0.68 -0.42 19.27
N THR A 209 -0.12 -1.01 18.39
CA THR A 209 -1.31 -0.36 17.80
C THR A 209 -2.38 -1.38 17.50
N ARG A 210 -3.63 -0.92 17.37
CA ARG A 210 -4.70 -1.78 16.85
C ARG A 210 -4.33 -2.30 15.47
N VAL A 211 -4.61 -3.57 15.24
CA VAL A 211 -4.36 -4.23 13.96
C VAL A 211 -5.26 -3.63 12.88
N ALA A 212 -4.66 -3.26 11.79
CA ALA A 212 -5.34 -2.75 10.60
C ALA A 212 -4.54 -3.16 9.36
N GLY A 213 -5.20 -3.29 8.23
CA GLY A 213 -4.64 -3.76 6.98
C GLY A 213 -5.52 -4.83 6.35
N THR A 214 -5.04 -5.50 5.33
CA THR A 214 -5.79 -6.47 4.55
C THR A 214 -5.40 -7.89 4.91
N ILE A 215 -6.40 -8.71 5.30
CA ILE A 215 -6.23 -10.15 5.56
C ILE A 215 -5.56 -10.80 4.35
N GLY A 216 -4.66 -11.75 4.59
CA GLY A 216 -3.84 -12.39 3.56
C GLY A 216 -2.49 -11.72 3.33
N TYR A 217 -2.34 -10.42 3.66
CA TYR A 217 -1.05 -9.70 3.60
C TYR A 217 -0.47 -9.35 4.97
N LEU A 218 -1.26 -9.50 6.06
CA LEU A 218 -0.84 -9.14 7.41
C LEU A 218 0.29 -10.03 7.91
N ALA A 219 1.32 -9.42 8.49
CA ALA A 219 2.38 -10.15 9.18
C ALA A 219 1.81 -10.78 10.47
N PRO A 220 2.10 -12.08 10.75
CA PRO A 220 1.50 -12.80 11.88
C PRO A 220 1.75 -12.15 13.23
N GLU A 221 2.97 -11.70 13.49
CA GLU A 221 3.32 -11.02 14.75
C GLU A 221 2.52 -9.74 14.95
N TYR A 222 2.24 -9.03 13.85
CA TYR A 222 1.43 -7.82 13.90
C TYR A 222 -0.05 -8.16 14.09
N ALA A 223 -0.57 -9.14 13.37
CA ALA A 223 -1.97 -9.56 13.44
C ALA A 223 -2.37 -10.05 14.84
N VAL A 224 -1.48 -10.81 15.52
CA VAL A 224 -1.77 -11.41 16.84
C VAL A 224 -1.52 -10.42 17.98
N SER A 225 -0.42 -9.69 17.94
CA SER A 225 0.03 -8.87 19.08
C SER A 225 -0.18 -7.36 18.91
N GLY A 226 -0.46 -6.88 17.68
CA GLY A 226 -0.46 -5.46 17.38
C GLY A 226 0.94 -4.83 17.34
N HIS A 227 1.99 -5.66 17.31
CA HIS A 227 3.39 -5.24 17.33
C HIS A 227 3.87 -4.84 15.92
N LEU A 228 3.63 -3.58 15.58
CA LEU A 228 3.95 -3.04 14.27
C LEU A 228 5.42 -2.68 14.16
N THR A 229 6.06 -3.11 13.07
CA THR A 229 7.45 -2.77 12.73
C THR A 229 7.57 -2.53 11.22
N ARG A 230 8.72 -2.04 10.76
CA ARG A 230 9.05 -2.00 9.32
C ARG A 230 9.06 -3.41 8.69
N LYS A 231 9.35 -4.45 9.49
CA LYS A 231 9.33 -5.84 9.03
C LYS A 231 7.93 -6.38 8.77
N SER A 232 6.90 -5.70 9.28
CA SER A 232 5.50 -6.02 8.94
C SER A 232 5.19 -5.67 7.47
N ASP A 233 5.66 -4.51 6.97
CA ASP A 233 5.54 -4.17 5.54
C ASP A 233 6.39 -5.08 4.65
N VAL A 234 7.58 -5.52 5.13
CA VAL A 234 8.42 -6.48 4.41
C VAL A 234 7.69 -7.80 4.19
N TYR A 235 6.97 -8.28 5.21
CA TYR A 235 6.13 -9.47 5.08
C TYR A 235 5.04 -9.28 4.02
N SER A 236 4.28 -8.18 4.10
CA SER A 236 3.22 -7.86 3.14
C SER A 236 3.78 -7.73 1.71
N PHE A 237 4.97 -7.14 1.54
CA PHE A 237 5.69 -7.09 0.26
C PHE A 237 6.06 -8.50 -0.24
N GLY A 238 6.51 -9.38 0.65
CA GLY A 238 6.80 -10.78 0.30
C GLY A 238 5.56 -11.50 -0.24
N VAL A 239 4.41 -11.35 0.42
CA VAL A 239 3.13 -11.90 -0.05
C VAL A 239 2.75 -11.33 -1.42
N LEU A 240 2.83 -10.01 -1.60
CA LEU A 240 2.58 -9.33 -2.88
C LEU A 240 3.50 -9.86 -4.00
N LEU A 241 4.77 -10.09 -3.70
CA LEU A 241 5.73 -10.65 -4.64
C LEU A 241 5.30 -12.06 -5.11
N LEU A 242 4.91 -12.92 -4.17
CA LEU A 242 4.43 -14.27 -4.49
C LEU A 242 3.15 -14.24 -5.31
N GLU A 243 2.22 -13.31 -5.00
CA GLU A 243 0.98 -13.08 -5.77
C GLU A 243 1.30 -12.69 -7.21
N ILE A 244 2.20 -11.72 -7.43
CA ILE A 244 2.56 -11.21 -8.76
C ILE A 244 3.24 -12.29 -9.61
N VAL A 245 4.15 -13.08 -9.03
CA VAL A 245 4.88 -14.12 -9.78
C VAL A 245 3.98 -15.29 -10.12
N SER A 246 3.10 -15.69 -9.19
CA SER A 246 2.23 -16.84 -9.39
C SER A 246 0.92 -16.54 -10.10
N GLY A 247 0.50 -15.26 -10.14
CA GLY A 247 -0.82 -14.87 -10.67
C GLY A 247 -1.98 -15.40 -9.83
N ARG A 248 -1.74 -15.86 -8.59
CA ARG A 248 -2.74 -16.45 -7.69
C ARG A 248 -3.14 -15.49 -6.60
N ALA A 249 -4.39 -15.58 -6.13
CA ALA A 249 -4.85 -14.84 -4.96
C ALA A 249 -4.08 -15.24 -3.70
N THR A 250 -3.93 -14.33 -2.75
CA THR A 250 -3.23 -14.55 -1.48
C THR A 250 -3.93 -15.57 -0.57
N VAL A 251 -5.27 -15.65 -0.71
CA VAL A 251 -6.14 -16.63 -0.04
C VAL A 251 -7.08 -17.18 -1.10
N ASP A 252 -7.16 -18.50 -1.18
CA ASP A 252 -8.05 -19.22 -2.09
C ASP A 252 -8.98 -20.11 -1.26
N PHE A 253 -10.27 -20.11 -1.58
CA PHE A 253 -11.27 -20.93 -0.92
C PHE A 253 -11.66 -22.08 -1.85
N ASP A 254 -11.22 -23.28 -1.52
CA ASP A 254 -11.66 -24.51 -2.15
C ASP A 254 -12.81 -25.11 -1.31
N MET A 255 -13.98 -25.32 -1.91
CA MET A 255 -15.16 -25.88 -1.23
C MET A 255 -14.92 -27.26 -0.61
N ASP A 256 -14.00 -28.03 -1.20
CA ASP A 256 -13.70 -29.42 -0.76
C ASP A 256 -12.52 -29.50 0.21
N ARG A 257 -11.61 -28.54 0.18
CA ARG A 257 -10.32 -28.57 0.91
C ARG A 257 -10.13 -27.42 1.91
N GLY A 258 -11.08 -26.50 1.96
CA GLY A 258 -11.02 -25.35 2.86
C GLY A 258 -10.14 -24.21 2.35
N GLU A 259 -9.67 -23.39 3.27
CA GLU A 259 -8.90 -22.19 2.99
C GLU A 259 -7.42 -22.52 2.73
N HIS A 260 -6.90 -22.07 1.59
CA HIS A 260 -5.51 -22.25 1.21
C HIS A 260 -4.77 -20.92 1.10
N HIS A 261 -3.72 -20.75 1.89
CA HIS A 261 -2.87 -19.58 1.86
C HIS A 261 -1.74 -19.73 0.84
N LEU A 262 -1.56 -18.71 -0.02
CA LEU A 262 -0.51 -18.69 -1.04
C LEU A 262 0.89 -18.92 -0.44
N VAL A 263 1.19 -18.29 0.68
CA VAL A 263 2.49 -18.40 1.36
C VAL A 263 2.79 -19.85 1.73
N GLN A 264 1.81 -20.59 2.29
CA GLN A 264 1.98 -22.01 2.64
C GLN A 264 2.18 -22.86 1.39
N LYS A 265 1.38 -22.63 0.35
CA LYS A 265 1.51 -23.35 -0.93
C LYS A 265 2.89 -23.16 -1.57
N VAL A 266 3.43 -21.93 -1.54
CA VAL A 266 4.77 -21.66 -2.06
C VAL A 266 5.84 -22.36 -1.21
N TRP A 267 5.67 -22.38 0.12
CA TRP A 267 6.58 -23.08 1.03
C TRP A 267 6.63 -24.59 0.78
N ASP A 268 5.48 -25.22 0.58
CA ASP A 268 5.39 -26.66 0.29
C ASP A 268 6.11 -27.02 -1.02
N HIS A 269 5.91 -26.21 -2.08
CA HIS A 269 6.62 -26.40 -3.35
C HIS A 269 8.11 -26.07 -3.27
N TYR A 270 8.51 -25.14 -2.40
CA TYR A 270 9.93 -24.89 -2.14
C TYR A 270 10.62 -26.12 -1.53
N ASN A 271 9.99 -26.76 -0.56
CA ASN A 271 10.52 -27.95 0.12
C ASN A 271 10.63 -29.18 -0.80
N THR A 272 9.80 -29.24 -1.86
CA THR A 272 9.84 -30.31 -2.87
C THR A 272 10.62 -29.95 -4.13
N ASN A 273 11.29 -28.77 -4.17
CA ASN A 273 11.99 -28.23 -5.33
C ASN A 273 11.08 -28.05 -6.58
N GLU A 274 9.82 -27.72 -6.37
CA GLU A 274 8.80 -27.63 -7.41
C GLU A 274 8.26 -26.21 -7.64
N LEU A 275 8.97 -25.15 -7.23
CA LEU A 275 8.53 -23.77 -7.37
C LEU A 275 8.13 -23.38 -8.80
N VAL A 276 8.77 -23.96 -9.81
CA VAL A 276 8.46 -23.74 -11.23
C VAL A 276 6.98 -23.99 -11.54
N LYS A 277 6.33 -24.96 -10.89
CA LYS A 277 4.90 -25.27 -11.06
C LYS A 277 3.96 -24.17 -10.59
N LEU A 278 4.46 -23.21 -9.82
CA LEU A 278 3.67 -22.10 -9.30
C LEU A 278 3.77 -20.82 -10.14
N ILE A 279 4.64 -20.78 -11.12
CA ILE A 279 4.75 -19.65 -12.04
C ILE A 279 3.41 -19.47 -12.76
N ASP A 280 2.97 -18.21 -12.91
CA ASP A 280 1.71 -17.89 -13.60
C ASP A 280 1.72 -18.46 -15.02
N PRO A 281 0.82 -19.41 -15.35
CA PRO A 281 0.78 -20.05 -16.66
C PRO A 281 0.36 -19.08 -17.80
N THR A 282 -0.11 -17.87 -17.47
CA THR A 282 -0.48 -16.86 -18.47
C THR A 282 0.70 -16.01 -18.93
N LEU A 283 1.87 -16.18 -18.32
CA LEU A 283 3.10 -15.55 -18.74
C LEU A 283 3.60 -16.16 -20.06
N ASP A 284 4.27 -15.34 -20.87
CA ASP A 284 4.83 -15.79 -22.14
C ASP A 284 5.82 -16.94 -21.95
N THR A 285 5.89 -17.86 -22.92
CA THR A 285 6.76 -19.06 -22.91
C THR A 285 8.27 -18.73 -22.86
N ASN A 286 8.65 -17.48 -23.09
CA ASN A 286 10.05 -17.01 -23.11
C ASN A 286 10.57 -16.50 -21.76
N ILE A 287 9.86 -16.76 -20.64
CA ILE A 287 10.39 -16.38 -19.33
C ILE A 287 11.56 -17.28 -18.93
N ARG A 288 12.54 -16.71 -18.26
CA ARG A 288 13.58 -17.49 -17.59
C ARG A 288 12.99 -18.02 -16.27
N GLU A 289 12.59 -19.29 -16.25
CA GLU A 289 11.99 -19.92 -15.08
C GLU A 289 12.88 -19.76 -13.83
N GLU A 290 14.20 -19.86 -13.99
CA GLU A 290 15.15 -19.68 -12.88
C GLU A 290 15.05 -18.28 -12.27
N GLU A 291 14.76 -17.26 -13.10
CA GLU A 291 14.59 -15.90 -12.61
C GLU A 291 13.28 -15.75 -11.79
N ALA A 292 12.18 -16.31 -12.27
CA ALA A 292 10.92 -16.32 -11.56
C ALA A 292 11.02 -17.11 -10.23
N VAL A 293 11.69 -18.26 -10.23
CA VAL A 293 11.99 -19.02 -9.03
C VAL A 293 12.86 -18.24 -8.04
N GLN A 294 13.84 -17.47 -8.52
CA GLN A 294 14.65 -16.60 -7.66
C GLN A 294 13.79 -15.52 -7.01
N PHE A 295 12.88 -14.91 -7.74
CA PHE A 295 11.92 -13.94 -7.19
C PHE A 295 11.03 -14.59 -6.11
N MET A 296 10.49 -15.79 -6.33
CA MET A 296 9.73 -16.52 -5.30
C MET A 296 10.57 -16.77 -4.04
N LYS A 297 11.86 -17.10 -4.18
CA LYS A 297 12.78 -17.28 -3.04
C LYS A 297 12.98 -15.97 -2.27
N ILE A 298 13.05 -14.83 -2.95
CA ILE A 298 13.08 -13.50 -2.28
C ILE A 298 11.77 -13.28 -1.51
N GLY A 299 10.64 -13.62 -2.10
CA GLY A 299 9.34 -13.58 -1.42
C GLY A 299 9.35 -14.41 -0.13
N LEU A 300 9.85 -15.66 -0.19
CA LEU A 300 9.98 -16.52 0.98
C LEU A 300 10.92 -15.94 2.06
N LEU A 301 12.01 -15.27 1.68
CA LEU A 301 12.86 -14.55 2.64
C LEU A 301 12.11 -13.41 3.34
N CYS A 302 11.22 -12.73 2.63
CA CYS A 302 10.44 -11.63 3.19
C CYS A 302 9.33 -12.11 4.14
N VAL A 303 8.76 -13.31 3.94
CA VAL A 303 7.65 -13.85 4.75
C VAL A 303 8.08 -14.77 5.87
N GLN A 304 9.37 -14.86 6.20
CA GLN A 304 9.87 -15.71 7.29
C GLN A 304 9.17 -15.39 8.62
N GLU A 305 8.89 -16.42 9.44
CA GLU A 305 8.30 -16.29 10.77
C GLU A 305 9.15 -15.38 11.67
N ASN A 306 10.45 -15.65 11.73
CA ASN A 306 11.36 -14.81 12.50
C ASN A 306 11.59 -13.47 11.80
N THR A 307 11.06 -12.41 12.38
CA THR A 307 11.14 -11.03 11.85
C THR A 307 12.56 -10.54 11.62
N THR A 308 13.53 -10.96 12.44
CA THR A 308 14.94 -10.55 12.32
C THR A 308 15.59 -11.10 11.06
N LYS A 309 15.12 -12.25 10.56
CA LYS A 309 15.63 -12.90 9.35
C LYS A 309 15.07 -12.32 8.07
N ARG A 310 13.95 -11.60 8.13
CA ARG A 310 13.41 -10.87 6.96
C ARG A 310 14.42 -9.80 6.56
N PRO A 311 14.76 -9.62 5.27
CA PRO A 311 15.70 -8.59 4.82
C PRO A 311 15.18 -7.18 5.15
N ARG A 312 16.05 -6.16 5.11
CA ARG A 312 15.62 -4.76 4.94
C ARG A 312 15.16 -4.56 3.50
N MET A 313 14.36 -3.53 3.24
CA MET A 313 13.86 -3.32 1.88
C MET A 313 14.97 -2.96 0.90
N SER A 314 16.01 -2.21 1.32
CA SER A 314 17.20 -1.95 0.49
C SER A 314 17.92 -3.23 0.06
N VAL A 315 18.03 -4.22 0.98
CA VAL A 315 18.60 -5.54 0.66
C VAL A 315 17.70 -6.33 -0.29
N ALA A 316 16.38 -6.26 -0.10
CA ALA A 316 15.43 -6.88 -1.04
C ALA A 316 15.55 -6.28 -2.45
N VAL A 317 15.73 -4.96 -2.57
CA VAL A 317 16.01 -4.27 -3.85
C VAL A 317 17.26 -4.85 -4.51
N SER A 318 18.39 -4.92 -3.76
CA SER A 318 19.66 -5.46 -4.30
C SER A 318 19.53 -6.93 -4.77
N MET A 319 18.73 -7.74 -4.06
CA MET A 319 18.44 -9.12 -4.48
C MET A 319 17.59 -9.17 -5.76
N LEU A 320 16.56 -8.33 -5.87
CA LEU A 320 15.71 -8.24 -7.07
C LEU A 320 16.48 -7.75 -8.29
N MET A 321 17.46 -6.87 -8.08
CA MET A 321 18.37 -6.36 -9.11
C MET A 321 19.55 -7.31 -9.40
N ARG A 322 19.68 -8.42 -8.66
CA ARG A 322 20.79 -9.40 -8.75
C ARG A 322 22.15 -8.86 -8.36
N GLU A 323 22.18 -7.84 -7.53
CA GLU A 323 23.42 -7.31 -6.95
C GLU A 323 23.87 -8.14 -5.74
N THR A 324 22.93 -8.87 -5.12
CA THR A 324 23.18 -9.79 -3.98
C THR A 324 22.57 -11.16 -4.32
N ASP A 325 23.31 -12.25 -4.08
CA ASP A 325 22.80 -13.60 -4.33
C ASP A 325 21.86 -14.06 -3.20
N VAL A 326 20.68 -14.57 -3.59
CA VAL A 326 19.70 -15.16 -2.67
C VAL A 326 20.26 -16.40 -1.96
N LYS A 327 21.22 -17.11 -2.59
CA LYS A 327 21.85 -18.31 -2.03
C LYS A 327 22.62 -18.06 -0.74
N ASP A 328 23.09 -16.83 -0.52
CA ASP A 328 23.81 -16.42 0.69
C ASP A 328 22.87 -16.33 1.90
N HIS A 329 21.56 -16.44 1.70
CA HIS A 329 20.56 -16.32 2.74
C HIS A 329 19.79 -17.62 2.95
N LYS A 330 19.77 -18.09 4.20
CA LYS A 330 19.00 -19.29 4.57
C LYS A 330 17.50 -18.95 4.62
N ILE A 331 16.71 -19.57 3.74
CA ILE A 331 15.25 -19.52 3.80
C ILE A 331 14.79 -20.47 4.92
N SER A 332 13.96 -19.97 5.82
CA SER A 332 13.34 -20.73 6.92
C SER A 332 11.82 -20.65 6.81
N GLN A 333 11.12 -21.42 7.62
CA GLN A 333 9.67 -21.51 7.64
C GLN A 333 9.03 -20.12 7.64
N PRO A 334 8.02 -19.89 6.78
CA PRO A 334 7.25 -18.66 6.77
C PRO A 334 6.36 -18.54 8.00
N GLY A 335 6.11 -17.32 8.42
CA GLY A 335 5.03 -17.05 9.37
C GLY A 335 3.68 -17.10 8.65
N HIS A 336 2.68 -17.69 9.29
CA HIS A 336 1.32 -17.69 8.78
C HIS A 336 0.32 -17.58 9.94
N ILE A 337 -0.83 -17.06 9.65
CA ILE A 337 -1.94 -16.95 10.60
C ILE A 337 -2.72 -18.26 10.48
N ILE A 338 -2.71 -19.06 11.55
CA ILE A 338 -3.37 -20.37 11.56
C ILE A 338 -4.86 -20.24 11.82
N ASP A 339 -5.27 -19.22 12.58
CA ASP A 339 -6.68 -18.97 12.90
C ASP A 339 -6.99 -17.47 12.82
N PHE A 340 -7.98 -17.09 12.00
CA PHE A 340 -8.45 -15.70 11.92
C PHE A 340 -9.11 -15.21 13.21
N MET A 341 -9.54 -16.11 14.10
CA MET A 341 -10.07 -15.77 15.41
C MET A 341 -9.02 -15.12 16.32
N ASP A 342 -7.74 -15.37 16.07
CA ASP A 342 -6.62 -14.77 16.81
C ASP A 342 -6.31 -13.33 16.39
N ILE A 343 -6.90 -12.84 15.29
CA ILE A 343 -6.64 -11.49 14.80
C ILE A 343 -7.37 -10.47 15.67
N LYS A 344 -6.62 -9.60 16.35
CA LYS A 344 -7.13 -8.45 17.11
C LYS A 344 -7.54 -7.28 16.20
N MET A 345 -8.43 -7.52 15.25
CA MET A 345 -9.00 -6.47 14.42
C MET A 345 -9.96 -5.59 15.19
N ASP A 346 -10.06 -4.32 14.80
CA ASP A 346 -11.08 -3.38 15.29
C ASP A 346 -12.45 -3.87 14.80
N LYS A 347 -13.14 -4.66 15.64
CA LYS A 347 -14.56 -4.92 15.44
C LYS A 347 -15.23 -3.58 15.73
N GLY A 348 -15.51 -2.82 14.68
CA GLY A 348 -16.44 -1.71 14.81
C GLY A 348 -17.66 -2.28 15.50
N THR A 349 -17.98 -1.73 16.66
CA THR A 349 -19.15 -2.09 17.46
C THR A 349 -20.39 -1.95 16.61
N SER A 350 -20.81 -3.03 15.95
CA SER A 350 -22.20 -3.24 15.59
C SER A 350 -22.90 -3.63 16.88
N SER A 351 -23.27 -2.65 17.68
CA SER A 351 -24.28 -2.81 18.71
C SER A 351 -25.63 -2.57 18.07
N THR A 352 -26.41 -3.61 18.11
CA THR A 352 -27.87 -3.68 17.91
C THR A 352 -28.60 -2.41 18.29
#